data_b233f79755dddc624dbb6b3199550827
#
_entry.id   b233f79755dddc624dbb6b3199550827
#
_cell.length_a   1.000
_cell.length_b   1.000
_cell.length_c   1.000
_cell.angle_alpha   90.00
_cell.angle_beta   90.00
_cell.angle_gamma   90.00
#
_symmetry.space_group_name_H-M   'P 1'
#
loop_
_entity.id
_entity.type
_entity.pdbx_description
1 polymer ?
#
loop_
_entity_poly.entity_id
_entity_poly.type
_entity_poly.pdbx_seq_one_letter_code
_entity_poly.pdbx_strand_id
1 'polypeptide(L)'
;MKYWVKPDIENRIKEGEIKAYFNASVTAIREAEVDILTADGPVTLPNDFVLAMTGYMPDFDFLTRLGITLIPDDGLFIPTHNPDTMETNVPGIYLAGVICGGMQTNKWFIENSRVHADLAIQHIVAKKQAGLAGIQPS
;
A
#
# COMPACT_ATOMS: atom_id res chain seq x y z
N MET A 1 -6.11 -3.76 -7.38
CA MET A 1 -7.27 -4.66 -7.11
C MET A 1 -6.74 -5.97 -6.55
N LYS A 2 -7.44 -6.57 -5.58
CA LYS A 2 -7.06 -7.86 -5.01
C LYS A 2 -7.26 -8.97 -6.06
N TYR A 3 -6.32 -9.90 -6.17
CA TYR A 3 -6.28 -10.91 -7.23
C TYR A 3 -7.52 -11.83 -7.25
N TRP A 4 -8.14 -12.07 -6.10
CA TRP A 4 -9.35 -12.91 -6.00
C TRP A 4 -10.65 -12.20 -6.39
N VAL A 5 -10.68 -10.86 -6.43
CA VAL A 5 -11.84 -10.06 -6.85
C VAL A 5 -11.81 -9.80 -8.37
N LYS A 6 -10.61 -9.80 -8.95
CA LYS A 6 -10.41 -9.45 -10.37
C LYS A 6 -11.24 -10.31 -11.33
N PRO A 7 -11.26 -11.65 -11.23
CA PRO A 7 -12.03 -12.50 -12.15
C PRO A 7 -13.53 -12.21 -12.11
N ASP A 8 -14.10 -11.99 -10.92
CA ASP A 8 -15.54 -11.72 -10.78
C ASP A 8 -15.92 -10.40 -11.46
N ILE A 9 -15.13 -9.35 -11.28
CA ILE A 9 -15.38 -8.05 -11.92
C ILE A 9 -15.24 -8.17 -13.44
N GLU A 10 -14.18 -8.82 -13.93
CA GLU A 10 -13.96 -9.00 -15.37
C GLU A 10 -15.10 -9.78 -16.03
N ASN A 11 -15.61 -10.82 -15.37
CA ASN A 11 -16.76 -11.58 -15.86
C ASN A 11 -18.02 -10.73 -15.92
N ARG A 12 -18.35 -9.98 -14.86
CA ARG A 12 -19.53 -9.11 -14.81
C ARG A 12 -19.48 -7.98 -15.85
N ILE A 13 -18.28 -7.44 -16.12
CA ILE A 13 -18.09 -6.46 -17.19
C ILE A 13 -18.34 -7.12 -18.56
N LYS A 14 -17.80 -8.32 -18.77
CA LYS A 14 -17.97 -9.08 -20.02
C LYS A 14 -19.44 -9.46 -20.28
N GLU A 15 -20.18 -9.78 -19.24
CA GLU A 15 -21.60 -10.11 -19.28
C GLU A 15 -22.52 -8.88 -19.38
N GLY A 16 -21.94 -7.68 -19.27
CA GLY A 16 -22.68 -6.41 -19.37
C GLY A 16 -23.43 -6.01 -18.10
N GLU A 17 -23.22 -6.72 -17.00
CA GLU A 17 -23.82 -6.37 -15.70
C GLU A 17 -23.17 -5.10 -15.09
N ILE A 18 -21.89 -4.84 -15.39
CA ILE A 18 -21.15 -3.66 -14.96
C ILE A 18 -20.67 -2.90 -16.19
N LYS A 19 -21.06 -1.63 -16.32
CA LYS A 19 -20.46 -0.72 -17.29
C LYS A 19 -19.10 -0.26 -16.79
N ALA A 20 -18.03 -0.49 -17.55
CA ALA A 20 -16.68 -0.07 -17.20
C ALA A 20 -16.15 0.96 -18.21
N TYR A 21 -15.54 2.01 -17.67
CA TYR A 21 -14.86 3.05 -18.45
C TYR A 21 -13.40 3.04 -18.06
N PHE A 22 -12.56 2.39 -18.85
CA PHE A 22 -11.12 2.33 -18.63
C PHE A 22 -10.43 3.60 -19.14
N ASN A 23 -9.33 3.98 -18.49
CA ASN A 23 -8.59 5.20 -18.81
C ASN A 23 -9.47 6.46 -18.81
N ALA A 24 -10.48 6.49 -17.95
CA ALA A 24 -11.39 7.60 -17.76
C ALA A 24 -11.07 8.34 -16.45
N SER A 25 -11.35 9.62 -16.42
CA SER A 25 -11.23 10.47 -15.24
C SER A 25 -12.58 11.06 -14.87
N VAL A 26 -12.92 11.06 -13.58
CA VAL A 26 -14.10 11.77 -13.08
C VAL A 26 -13.80 13.27 -13.09
N THR A 27 -14.64 14.05 -13.76
CA THR A 27 -14.47 15.50 -13.91
C THR A 27 -15.43 16.31 -13.05
N ALA A 28 -16.63 15.77 -12.77
CA ALA A 28 -17.58 16.37 -11.86
C ALA A 28 -18.50 15.30 -11.23
N ILE A 29 -18.90 15.55 -9.98
CA ILE A 29 -19.91 14.75 -9.27
C ILE A 29 -21.02 15.72 -8.86
N ARG A 30 -22.25 15.43 -9.25
CA ARG A 30 -23.46 16.19 -8.92
C ARG A 30 -24.45 15.29 -8.19
N GLU A 31 -25.55 15.85 -7.76
CA GLU A 31 -26.54 15.15 -6.93
C GLU A 31 -27.11 13.88 -7.59
N ALA A 32 -27.39 13.94 -8.89
CA ALA A 32 -28.01 12.83 -9.63
C ALA A 32 -27.18 12.35 -10.83
N GLU A 33 -25.96 12.84 -11.02
CA GLU A 33 -25.13 12.49 -12.17
C GLU A 33 -23.63 12.68 -11.90
N VAL A 34 -22.84 11.97 -12.69
CA VAL A 34 -21.39 12.03 -12.69
C VAL A 34 -20.91 12.29 -14.11
N ASP A 35 -19.98 13.24 -14.27
CA ASP A 35 -19.27 13.46 -15.53
C ASP A 35 -17.93 12.74 -15.49
N ILE A 36 -17.65 12.05 -16.57
CA ILE A 36 -16.36 11.42 -16.81
C ILE A 36 -15.80 11.85 -18.17
N LEU A 37 -14.48 12.00 -18.23
CA LEU A 37 -13.76 12.17 -19.47
C LEU A 37 -13.15 10.83 -19.87
N THR A 38 -13.58 10.31 -21.02
CA THR A 38 -13.08 9.07 -21.62
C THR A 38 -12.15 9.37 -22.79
N ALA A 39 -11.51 8.38 -23.37
CA ALA A 39 -10.73 8.51 -24.59
C ALA A 39 -11.58 9.02 -25.78
N ASP A 40 -12.89 8.70 -25.80
CA ASP A 40 -13.82 9.08 -26.86
C ASP A 40 -14.53 10.44 -26.58
N GLY A 41 -14.21 11.07 -25.45
CA GLY A 41 -14.77 12.36 -25.05
C GLY A 41 -15.54 12.31 -23.72
N PRO A 42 -16.19 13.43 -23.36
CA PRO A 42 -16.95 13.55 -22.11
C PRO A 42 -18.26 12.74 -22.17
N VAL A 43 -18.58 12.10 -21.05
CA VAL A 43 -19.82 11.32 -20.85
C VAL A 43 -20.44 11.71 -19.51
N THR A 44 -21.75 12.00 -19.52
CA THR A 44 -22.55 12.20 -18.30
C THR A 44 -23.33 10.92 -18.00
N LEU A 45 -23.24 10.43 -16.77
CA LEU A 45 -23.91 9.23 -16.31
C LEU A 45 -24.89 9.58 -15.20
N PRO A 46 -26.17 9.12 -15.26
CA PRO A 46 -27.06 9.14 -14.12
C PRO A 46 -26.44 8.34 -12.97
N ASN A 47 -26.46 8.90 -11.76
CA ASN A 47 -25.82 8.27 -10.62
C ASN A 47 -26.41 8.77 -9.29
N ASP A 48 -26.72 7.86 -8.39
CA ASP A 48 -27.23 8.16 -7.05
C ASP A 48 -26.14 8.15 -5.99
N PHE A 49 -25.09 7.32 -6.15
CA PHE A 49 -24.01 7.16 -5.17
C PHE A 49 -22.66 7.01 -5.83
N VAL A 50 -21.62 7.60 -5.25
CA VAL A 50 -20.22 7.43 -5.67
C VAL A 50 -19.43 6.75 -4.57
N LEU A 51 -18.84 5.60 -4.88
CA LEU A 51 -17.90 4.90 -4.02
C LEU A 51 -16.47 5.10 -4.54
N ALA A 52 -15.72 6.00 -3.92
CA ALA A 52 -14.36 6.31 -4.32
C ALA A 52 -13.37 5.24 -3.80
N MET A 53 -13.27 4.12 -4.49
CA MET A 53 -12.38 3.00 -4.16
C MET A 53 -10.96 3.24 -4.70
N THR A 54 -10.35 4.36 -4.32
CA THR A 54 -9.08 4.87 -4.86
C THR A 54 -7.84 4.12 -4.37
N GLY A 55 -7.99 3.19 -3.42
CA GLY A 55 -6.91 2.44 -2.82
C GLY A 55 -6.18 3.19 -1.71
N TYR A 56 -5.06 2.64 -1.26
CA TYR A 56 -4.21 3.24 -0.23
C TYR A 56 -2.98 3.88 -0.87
N MET A 57 -2.55 4.98 -0.27
CA MET A 57 -1.25 5.58 -0.51
C MET A 57 -0.53 5.73 0.83
N PRO A 58 0.71 5.24 0.97
CA PRO A 58 1.49 5.45 2.19
C PRO A 58 1.74 6.94 2.45
N ASP A 59 1.79 7.33 3.72
CA ASP A 59 2.26 8.66 4.11
C ASP A 59 3.80 8.71 4.03
N PHE A 60 4.31 8.96 2.85
CA PHE A 60 5.74 9.05 2.61
C PHE A 60 6.40 10.26 3.27
N ASP A 61 5.66 11.35 3.46
CA ASP A 61 6.15 12.54 4.16
C ASP A 61 6.42 12.22 5.63
N PHE A 62 5.53 11.45 6.25
CA PHE A 62 5.75 10.96 7.61
C PHE A 62 6.99 10.07 7.71
N LEU A 63 7.16 9.10 6.81
CA LEU A 63 8.32 8.21 6.79
C LEU A 63 9.63 8.98 6.57
N THR A 64 9.63 9.93 5.66
CA THR A 64 10.80 10.76 5.35
C THR A 64 11.18 11.64 6.54
N ARG A 65 10.19 12.21 7.25
CA ARG A 65 10.45 12.98 8.49
C ARG A 65 11.06 12.14 9.61
N LEU A 66 10.79 10.84 9.63
CA LEU A 66 11.47 9.89 10.52
C LEU A 66 12.89 9.52 10.06
N GLY A 67 13.34 10.03 8.91
CA GLY A 67 14.64 9.72 8.34
C GLY A 67 14.68 8.43 7.52
N ILE A 68 13.53 7.81 7.27
CA ILE A 68 13.45 6.59 6.47
C ILE A 68 13.64 6.93 4.99
N THR A 69 14.61 6.28 4.37
CA THR A 69 14.90 6.46 2.94
C THR A 69 13.86 5.73 2.10
N LEU A 70 13.37 6.40 1.07
CA LEU A 70 12.51 5.83 0.05
C LEU A 70 13.37 5.46 -1.17
N ILE A 71 13.21 4.25 -1.68
CA ILE A 71 13.91 3.80 -2.89
C ILE A 71 12.94 3.57 -4.03
N PRO A 72 13.33 3.86 -5.29
CA PRO A 72 12.53 3.55 -6.46
C PRO A 72 12.35 2.03 -6.62
N ASP A 73 11.13 1.62 -6.95
CA ASP A 73 10.77 0.23 -7.24
C ASP A 73 9.73 0.21 -8.36
N ASP A 74 10.14 -0.15 -9.57
CA ASP A 74 9.31 -0.21 -10.78
C ASP A 74 8.44 1.05 -11.01
N GLY A 75 9.08 2.23 -10.92
CA GLY A 75 8.41 3.54 -11.07
C GLY A 75 7.59 3.99 -9.85
N LEU A 76 7.61 3.23 -8.77
CA LEU A 76 6.97 3.52 -7.49
C LEU A 76 8.03 3.73 -6.41
N PHE A 77 7.60 3.92 -5.16
CA PHE A 77 8.51 4.05 -4.02
C PHE A 77 8.20 3.01 -2.95
N ILE A 78 9.26 2.46 -2.35
CA ILE A 78 9.18 1.63 -1.15
C ILE A 78 10.11 2.16 -0.06
N PRO A 79 9.74 2.06 1.23
CA PRO A 79 10.63 2.43 2.32
C PRO A 79 11.73 1.38 2.51
N THR A 80 12.96 1.87 2.70
CA THR A 80 14.12 1.01 2.94
C THR A 80 14.00 0.27 4.25
N HIS A 81 14.15 -1.03 4.21
CA HIS A 81 14.26 -1.91 5.39
C HIS A 81 15.01 -3.19 5.03
N ASN A 82 15.59 -3.82 6.02
CA ASN A 82 16.19 -5.15 5.88
C ASN A 82 15.07 -6.21 5.92
N PRO A 83 14.92 -7.05 4.90
CA PRO A 83 13.84 -8.04 4.83
C PRO A 83 13.92 -9.15 5.89
N ASP A 84 15.13 -9.40 6.45
CA ASP A 84 15.34 -10.46 7.45
C ASP A 84 15.10 -9.97 8.88
N THR A 85 15.17 -8.65 9.10
CA THR A 85 15.05 -8.05 10.44
C THR A 85 13.92 -7.04 10.54
N MET A 86 13.38 -6.57 9.42
CA MET A 86 12.40 -5.50 9.30
C MET A 86 12.89 -4.13 9.79
N GLU A 87 14.17 -3.99 10.19
CA GLU A 87 14.75 -2.70 10.61
C GLU A 87 14.98 -1.81 9.39
N THR A 88 14.65 -0.53 9.52
CA THR A 88 14.88 0.47 8.48
C THR A 88 16.34 0.91 8.42
N ASN A 89 16.66 1.85 7.52
CA ASN A 89 17.96 2.56 7.56
C ASN A 89 18.16 3.40 8.82
N VAL A 90 17.09 3.66 9.59
CA VAL A 90 17.18 4.36 10.89
C VAL A 90 17.20 3.31 12.00
N PRO A 91 18.31 3.19 12.76
CA PRO A 91 18.42 2.18 13.80
C PRO A 91 17.32 2.29 14.85
N GLY A 92 16.68 1.15 15.18
CA GLY A 92 15.60 1.08 16.16
C GLY A 92 14.21 1.34 15.60
N ILE A 93 14.08 1.73 14.32
CA ILE A 93 12.78 1.85 13.64
C ILE A 93 12.57 0.62 12.75
N TYR A 94 11.43 -0.03 12.95
CA TYR A 94 11.03 -1.25 12.24
C TYR A 94 9.75 -1.02 11.46
N LEU A 95 9.63 -1.65 10.31
CA LEU A 95 8.39 -1.64 9.51
C LEU A 95 7.74 -3.02 9.54
N ALA A 96 6.40 -3.04 9.56
CA ALA A 96 5.64 -4.28 9.46
C ALA A 96 4.30 -4.04 8.71
N GLY A 97 3.84 -5.05 7.99
CA GLY A 97 2.57 -5.00 7.28
C GLY A 97 2.65 -4.33 5.91
N VAL A 98 1.55 -3.71 5.51
CA VAL A 98 1.35 -3.13 4.16
C VAL A 98 2.42 -2.11 3.80
N ILE A 99 2.89 -1.34 4.77
CA ILE A 99 3.89 -0.27 4.57
C ILE A 99 5.19 -0.77 3.96
N CYS A 100 5.59 -2.03 4.23
CA CYS A 100 6.79 -2.64 3.66
C CYS A 100 6.74 -2.78 2.13
N GLY A 101 5.54 -2.78 1.56
CA GLY A 101 5.33 -2.81 0.10
C GLY A 101 5.27 -1.41 -0.53
N GLY A 102 5.34 -0.33 0.27
CA GLY A 102 5.21 1.02 -0.23
C GLY A 102 3.96 1.19 -1.11
N MET A 103 4.12 1.65 -2.34
CA MET A 103 3.02 1.80 -3.29
C MET A 103 2.45 0.47 -3.81
N GLN A 104 3.14 -0.65 -3.63
CA GLN A 104 2.60 -1.99 -3.93
C GLN A 104 1.65 -2.46 -2.81
N THR A 105 0.59 -1.72 -2.56
CA THR A 105 -0.33 -1.92 -1.43
C THR A 105 -1.12 -3.23 -1.46
N ASN A 106 -1.04 -3.97 -2.56
CA ASN A 106 -1.63 -5.29 -2.73
C ASN A 106 -0.68 -6.45 -2.41
N LYS A 107 0.60 -6.17 -2.11
CA LYS A 107 1.64 -7.18 -1.84
C LYS A 107 1.48 -7.80 -0.46
N TRP A 108 1.24 -6.96 0.55
CA TRP A 108 1.17 -7.36 1.94
C TRP A 108 -0.23 -7.14 2.52
N PHE A 109 -0.71 -8.09 3.29
CA PHE A 109 -1.95 -8.05 4.06
C PHE A 109 -1.77 -8.89 5.33
N ILE A 110 -2.74 -8.90 6.22
CA ILE A 110 -2.57 -9.46 7.57
C ILE A 110 -2.00 -10.89 7.55
N GLU A 111 -2.53 -11.76 6.70
CA GLU A 111 -2.16 -13.18 6.68
C GLU A 111 -0.70 -13.42 6.31
N ASN A 112 -0.19 -12.72 5.29
CA ASN A 112 1.17 -12.95 4.79
C ASN A 112 2.23 -12.02 5.41
N SER A 113 1.81 -10.99 6.16
CA SER A 113 2.73 -10.04 6.80
C SER A 113 2.92 -10.29 8.31
N ARG A 114 2.26 -11.28 8.89
CA ARG A 114 2.46 -11.64 10.32
C ARG A 114 3.91 -11.94 10.66
N VAL A 115 4.63 -12.56 9.74
CA VAL A 115 6.06 -12.87 9.89
C VAL A 115 6.92 -11.62 10.15
N HIS A 116 6.50 -10.44 9.68
CA HIS A 116 7.24 -9.19 9.91
C HIS A 116 7.36 -8.87 11.40
N ALA A 117 6.31 -9.12 12.18
CA ALA A 117 6.34 -8.90 13.63
C ALA A 117 7.34 -9.84 14.32
N ASP A 118 7.34 -11.11 13.93
CA ASP A 118 8.26 -12.12 14.49
C ASP A 118 9.72 -11.76 14.18
N LEU A 119 10.03 -11.39 12.94
CA LEU A 119 11.37 -10.98 12.52
C LEU A 119 11.84 -9.73 13.27
N ALA A 120 10.99 -8.71 13.38
CA ALA A 120 11.31 -7.49 14.12
C ALA A 120 11.60 -7.77 15.61
N ILE A 121 10.74 -8.55 16.27
CA ILE A 121 10.90 -8.89 17.70
C ILE A 121 12.15 -9.72 17.93
N GLN A 122 12.43 -10.72 17.10
CA GLN A 122 13.64 -11.55 17.20
C GLN A 122 14.90 -10.68 17.11
N HIS A 123 14.94 -9.74 16.16
CA HIS A 123 16.06 -8.82 15.99
C HIS A 123 16.21 -7.86 17.16
N ILE A 124 15.11 -7.28 17.67
CA ILE A 124 15.13 -6.40 18.85
C ILE A 124 15.69 -7.13 20.08
N VAL A 125 15.24 -8.37 20.31
CA VAL A 125 15.72 -9.19 21.44
C VAL A 125 17.19 -9.52 21.29
N ALA A 126 17.65 -9.91 20.11
CA ALA A 126 19.05 -10.21 19.84
C ALA A 126 19.95 -8.98 20.06
N LYS A 127 19.55 -7.80 19.57
CA LYS A 127 20.27 -6.54 19.81
C LYS A 127 20.36 -6.20 21.29
N LYS A 128 19.26 -6.36 22.04
CA LYS A 128 19.24 -6.10 23.48
C LYS A 128 20.18 -7.04 24.25
N GLN A 129 20.19 -8.34 23.91
CA GLN A 129 21.08 -9.31 24.51
C GLN A 129 22.56 -9.02 24.22
N ALA A 130 22.89 -8.66 22.97
CA ALA A 130 24.24 -8.27 22.59
C ALA A 130 24.71 -6.99 23.31
N GLY A 131 23.82 -6.01 23.48
CA GLY A 131 24.11 -4.79 24.25
C GLY A 131 24.35 -5.07 25.75
N LEU A 132 23.62 -6.01 26.34
CA LEU A 132 23.81 -6.44 27.72
C LEU A 132 25.10 -7.27 27.91
N ALA A 133 25.49 -8.06 26.92
CA ALA A 133 26.76 -8.82 26.96
C ALA A 133 28.00 -7.96 26.86
N GLY A 134 27.89 -6.72 26.32
CA GLY A 134 28.97 -5.74 26.25
C GLY A 134 29.22 -4.95 27.57
N ILE A 135 28.32 -5.06 28.55
CA ILE A 135 28.46 -4.42 29.85
C ILE A 135 29.07 -5.44 30.81
N GLN A 136 30.41 -5.55 30.80
CA GLN A 136 31.13 -6.26 31.87
C GLN A 136 31.04 -5.43 33.15
N PRO A 137 30.66 -6.00 34.30
CA PRO A 137 30.76 -5.29 35.57
C PRO A 137 32.24 -5.05 35.88
N SER A 138 32.60 -3.78 36.03
CA SER A 138 33.88 -3.31 36.53
C SER A 138 34.09 -3.67 38.02
#